data_65e4ab403dc135084bb384f95b7fa006
#
_entry.id   65e4ab403dc135084bb384f95b7fa006
#
_cell.length_a   1.000
_cell.length_b   1.000
_cell.length_c   1.000
_cell.angle_alpha   90.00
_cell.angle_beta   90.00
_cell.angle_gamma   90.00
#
_symmetry.space_group_name_H-M   'P 1'
#
loop_
_entity.id
_entity.type
_entity.pdbx_description
1 polymer ?
#
loop_
_entity_poly.entity_id
_entity_poly.type
_entity_poly.pdbx_seq_one_letter_code
_entity_poly.pdbx_strand_id
1 'polypeptide(L)'
;MNGLLAYTLYQFKSNKKYRMNNVMTIMSTFIAIVIQYYIWTYVEKTNGMNTQQIIIYSMFALTLSSLLPLFSSADFMNHIILKGTIANYLQRPQMLFLVNASIQIGNSLYKMIYRIIPIWVIYTIFFNINFITVNGVFLLAILSLCFSWILSLIIGHIIGLLSPYLISINGTKSLISGLILLLGGGVLPIDIYPEPLKLIVLKLPFVALQYFPSAILSGSQLFSYTTALLIQFCWILFFLLVLFIIQKRVYSKLEIMGG
;
A
#
# COMPACT_ATOMS: atom_id res chain seq x y z
N MET A 1 -16.63 13.27 -15.93
CA MET A 1 -16.03 11.91 -15.93
C MET A 1 -14.81 11.79 -16.86
N ASN A 2 -14.86 12.33 -18.06
CA ASN A 2 -13.75 12.20 -19.04
C ASN A 2 -12.39 12.75 -18.56
N GLY A 3 -12.39 13.81 -17.73
CA GLY A 3 -11.14 14.39 -17.22
C GLY A 3 -10.36 13.49 -16.23
N LEU A 4 -11.05 12.78 -15.33
CA LEU A 4 -10.40 11.88 -14.37
C LEU A 4 -9.79 10.65 -15.05
N LEU A 5 -10.49 10.09 -16.04
CA LEU A 5 -9.95 9.00 -16.87
C LEU A 5 -8.72 9.43 -17.67
N ALA A 6 -8.68 10.68 -18.14
CA ALA A 6 -7.51 11.22 -18.82
C ALA A 6 -6.27 11.25 -17.91
N TYR A 7 -6.39 11.62 -16.63
CA TYR A 7 -5.30 11.56 -15.67
C TYR A 7 -4.80 10.13 -15.46
N THR A 8 -5.71 9.17 -15.31
CA THR A 8 -5.36 7.74 -15.16
C THR A 8 -4.56 7.22 -16.36
N LEU A 9 -5.07 7.46 -17.57
CA LEU A 9 -4.42 7.02 -18.80
C LEU A 9 -3.08 7.72 -19.05
N TYR A 10 -3.02 9.03 -18.79
CA TYR A 10 -1.78 9.79 -18.91
C TYR A 10 -0.71 9.23 -17.97
N GLN A 11 -1.05 9.00 -16.70
CA GLN A 11 -0.10 8.48 -15.73
C GLN A 11 0.36 7.06 -16.07
N PHE A 12 -0.56 6.19 -16.50
CA PHE A 12 -0.22 4.86 -16.97
C PHE A 12 0.79 4.89 -18.13
N LYS A 13 0.55 5.76 -19.14
CA LYS A 13 1.46 5.94 -20.26
C LYS A 13 2.80 6.55 -19.84
N SER A 14 2.80 7.52 -18.94
CA SER A 14 4.00 8.19 -18.44
C SER A 14 4.96 7.20 -17.76
N ASN A 15 4.43 6.24 -16.98
CA ASN A 15 5.24 5.25 -16.31
C ASN A 15 6.01 4.33 -17.27
N LYS A 16 5.56 4.17 -18.51
CA LYS A 16 6.29 3.38 -19.53
C LYS A 16 7.66 3.96 -19.88
N LYS A 17 7.90 5.25 -19.62
CA LYS A 17 9.21 5.88 -19.84
C LYS A 17 10.29 5.34 -18.88
N TYR A 18 9.90 4.85 -17.70
CA TYR A 18 10.80 4.39 -16.64
C TYR A 18 10.99 2.86 -16.62
N ARG A 19 11.14 2.24 -17.80
CA ARG A 19 11.23 0.77 -17.95
C ARG A 19 12.39 0.18 -17.14
N MET A 20 13.56 0.82 -17.18
CA MET A 20 14.75 0.35 -16.47
C MET A 20 14.55 0.34 -14.95
N ASN A 21 13.95 1.39 -14.39
CA ASN A 21 13.61 1.43 -12.97
C ASN A 21 12.66 0.29 -12.58
N ASN A 22 11.71 -0.04 -13.46
CA ASN A 22 10.80 -1.15 -13.23
C ASN A 22 11.51 -2.51 -13.22
N VAL A 23 12.43 -2.75 -14.16
CA VAL A 23 13.26 -3.97 -14.21
C VAL A 23 14.10 -4.09 -12.93
N MET A 24 14.80 -3.02 -12.52
CA MET A 24 15.59 -3.00 -11.29
C MET A 24 14.74 -3.31 -10.05
N THR A 25 13.52 -2.78 -9.99
CA THR A 25 12.60 -3.09 -8.88
C THR A 25 12.14 -4.55 -8.91
N ILE A 26 11.87 -5.13 -10.08
CA ILE A 26 11.53 -6.55 -10.20
C ILE A 26 12.68 -7.41 -9.69
N MET A 27 13.92 -7.12 -10.11
CA MET A 27 15.11 -7.84 -9.66
C MET A 27 15.31 -7.75 -8.14
N SER A 28 15.21 -6.54 -7.57
CA SER A 28 15.36 -6.35 -6.14
C SER A 28 14.27 -7.07 -5.33
N THR A 29 13.02 -7.03 -5.81
CA THR A 29 11.92 -7.75 -5.16
C THR A 29 12.13 -9.27 -5.27
N PHE A 30 12.57 -9.76 -6.41
CA PHE A 30 12.88 -11.18 -6.60
C PHE A 30 13.96 -11.65 -5.64
N ILE A 31 15.07 -10.90 -5.53
CA ILE A 31 16.15 -11.21 -4.58
C ILE A 31 15.63 -11.23 -3.14
N ALA A 32 14.84 -10.24 -2.74
CA ALA A 32 14.27 -10.18 -1.40
C ALA A 32 13.42 -11.41 -1.07
N ILE A 33 12.67 -11.92 -2.05
CA ILE A 33 11.82 -13.09 -1.86
C ILE A 33 12.64 -14.38 -1.83
N VAL A 34 13.66 -14.50 -2.69
CA VAL A 34 14.60 -15.64 -2.63
C VAL A 34 15.22 -15.74 -1.23
N ILE A 35 15.66 -14.60 -0.69
CA ILE A 35 16.19 -14.54 0.68
C ILE A 35 15.16 -15.00 1.71
N GLN A 36 13.93 -14.50 1.64
CA GLN A 36 12.87 -14.92 2.56
C GLN A 36 12.51 -16.39 2.41
N TYR A 37 12.44 -16.91 1.19
CA TYR A 37 12.21 -18.32 0.93
C TYR A 37 13.23 -19.20 1.65
N TYR A 38 14.54 -18.92 1.52
CA TYR A 38 15.57 -19.70 2.18
C TYR A 38 15.55 -19.53 3.72
N ILE A 39 15.26 -18.35 4.23
CA ILE A 39 15.11 -18.14 5.67
C ILE A 39 14.00 -19.05 6.24
N TRP A 40 12.82 -19.01 5.63
CA TRP A 40 11.67 -19.80 6.12
C TRP A 40 11.84 -21.29 5.92
N THR A 41 12.47 -21.72 4.84
CA THR A 41 12.81 -23.14 4.64
C THR A 41 13.81 -23.65 5.68
N TYR A 42 14.75 -22.81 6.08
CA TYR A 42 15.67 -23.13 7.17
C TYR A 42 14.96 -23.25 8.52
N VAL A 43 14.05 -22.31 8.83
CA VAL A 43 13.22 -22.35 10.03
C VAL A 43 12.34 -23.61 10.10
N GLU A 44 11.78 -24.03 8.97
CA GLU A 44 11.01 -25.27 8.86
C GLU A 44 11.84 -26.50 9.25
N LYS A 45 13.05 -26.61 8.69
CA LYS A 45 13.96 -27.73 8.97
C LYS A 45 14.41 -27.78 10.44
N THR A 46 14.55 -26.63 11.09
CA THR A 46 15.05 -26.56 12.47
C THR A 46 13.95 -26.71 13.53
N ASN A 47 12.75 -26.18 13.27
CA ASN A 47 11.67 -26.10 14.25
C ASN A 47 10.47 -27.02 13.95
N GLY A 48 10.48 -27.72 12.81
CA GLY A 48 9.37 -28.61 12.40
C GLY A 48 8.05 -27.88 12.11
N MET A 49 8.07 -26.55 11.97
CA MET A 49 6.89 -25.75 11.65
C MET A 49 6.58 -25.82 10.16
N ASN A 50 5.31 -25.99 9.78
CA ASN A 50 4.91 -25.85 8.39
C ASN A 50 4.97 -24.36 7.99
N THR A 51 6.03 -23.97 7.29
CA THR A 51 6.28 -22.58 6.92
C THR A 51 5.74 -22.22 5.53
N GLN A 52 5.09 -23.14 4.83
CA GLN A 52 4.59 -22.88 3.49
C GLN A 52 3.63 -21.68 3.43
N GLN A 53 2.72 -21.55 4.41
CA GLN A 53 1.84 -20.37 4.50
C GLN A 53 2.61 -19.07 4.73
N ILE A 54 3.67 -19.12 5.54
CA ILE A 54 4.52 -17.97 5.83
C ILE A 54 5.29 -17.51 4.59
N ILE A 55 5.79 -18.45 3.80
CA ILE A 55 6.45 -18.19 2.52
C ILE A 55 5.47 -17.49 1.56
N ILE A 56 4.27 -18.05 1.39
CA ILE A 56 3.22 -17.47 0.53
C ILE A 56 2.83 -16.07 1.04
N TYR A 57 2.62 -15.91 2.33
CA TYR A 57 2.35 -14.61 2.96
C TYR A 57 3.42 -13.58 2.62
N SER A 58 4.69 -13.94 2.83
CA SER A 58 5.83 -13.05 2.61
C SER A 58 5.90 -12.57 1.15
N MET A 59 5.62 -13.47 0.20
CA MET A 59 5.55 -13.15 -1.22
C MET A 59 4.44 -12.11 -1.52
N PHE A 60 3.24 -12.32 -0.96
CA PHE A 60 2.15 -11.38 -1.12
C PHE A 60 2.45 -10.05 -0.43
N ALA A 61 2.98 -10.06 0.80
CA ALA A 61 3.30 -8.85 1.54
C ALA A 61 4.30 -7.96 0.79
N LEU A 62 5.37 -8.54 0.22
CA LEU A 62 6.38 -7.81 -0.54
C LEU A 62 5.84 -7.26 -1.87
N THR A 63 5.00 -8.01 -2.57
CA THR A 63 4.46 -7.59 -3.87
C THR A 63 3.32 -6.60 -3.73
N LEU A 64 2.35 -6.86 -2.85
CA LEU A 64 1.18 -6.00 -2.66
C LEU A 64 1.52 -4.64 -2.06
N SER A 65 2.54 -4.57 -1.17
CA SER A 65 3.01 -3.29 -0.63
C SER A 65 3.39 -2.29 -1.73
N SER A 66 3.89 -2.79 -2.86
CA SER A 66 4.26 -1.95 -4.00
C SER A 66 3.06 -1.32 -4.72
N LEU A 67 1.86 -1.89 -4.60
CA LEU A 67 0.61 -1.35 -5.17
C LEU A 67 0.08 -0.17 -4.37
N LEU A 68 0.34 -0.13 -3.07
CA LEU A 68 -0.22 0.86 -2.17
C LEU A 68 0.28 2.26 -2.53
N PRO A 69 -0.60 3.25 -2.76
CA PRO A 69 -0.22 4.59 -3.20
C PRO A 69 0.22 5.51 -2.06
N LEU A 70 0.57 5.00 -0.86
CA LEU A 70 0.86 5.79 0.32
C LEU A 70 1.87 6.91 0.06
N PHE A 71 3.07 6.54 -0.37
CA PHE A 71 4.16 7.51 -0.57
C PHE A 71 4.03 8.27 -1.89
N SER A 72 3.54 7.64 -2.96
CA SER A 72 3.33 8.32 -4.24
C SER A 72 2.21 9.35 -4.17
N SER A 73 1.17 9.12 -3.36
CA SER A 73 0.13 10.11 -3.06
C SER A 73 0.69 11.30 -2.26
N ALA A 74 1.53 11.02 -1.25
CA ALA A 74 2.21 12.04 -0.47
C ALA A 74 3.15 12.89 -1.32
N ASP A 75 3.94 12.27 -2.20
CA ASP A 75 4.87 12.95 -3.10
C ASP A 75 4.14 13.84 -4.10
N PHE A 76 3.02 13.39 -4.67
CA PHE A 76 2.20 14.21 -5.55
C PHE A 76 1.71 15.48 -4.85
N MET A 77 1.13 15.32 -3.65
CA MET A 77 0.62 16.46 -2.88
C MET A 77 1.73 17.41 -2.45
N ASN A 78 2.83 16.88 -1.92
CA ASN A 78 4.01 17.68 -1.56
C ASN A 78 4.53 18.52 -2.73
N HIS A 79 4.65 17.87 -3.90
CA HIS A 79 5.16 18.54 -5.10
C HIS A 79 4.28 19.72 -5.54
N ILE A 80 2.94 19.54 -5.58
CA ILE A 80 2.05 20.62 -6.03
C ILE A 80 1.94 21.75 -5.01
N ILE A 81 2.06 21.45 -3.71
CA ILE A 81 2.02 22.47 -2.64
C ILE A 81 3.30 23.28 -2.63
N LEU A 82 4.48 22.62 -2.57
CA LEU A 82 5.76 23.32 -2.50
C LEU A 82 6.08 24.14 -3.76
N LYS A 83 5.58 23.71 -4.93
CA LYS A 83 5.70 24.47 -6.19
C LYS A 83 4.64 25.56 -6.37
N GLY A 84 3.72 25.72 -5.44
CA GLY A 84 2.61 26.66 -5.55
C GLY A 84 1.59 26.33 -6.64
N THR A 85 1.76 25.20 -7.34
CA THR A 85 0.86 24.79 -8.45
C THR A 85 -0.49 24.28 -7.97
N ILE A 86 -0.67 24.14 -6.67
CA ILE A 86 -1.95 23.73 -6.05
C ILE A 86 -3.10 24.68 -6.44
N ALA A 87 -2.84 25.98 -6.59
CA ALA A 87 -3.85 26.96 -7.02
C ALA A 87 -4.50 26.58 -8.36
N ASN A 88 -3.72 26.07 -9.31
CA ASN A 88 -4.22 25.61 -10.61
C ASN A 88 -5.17 24.41 -10.51
N TYR A 89 -5.02 23.59 -9.45
CA TYR A 89 -5.90 22.46 -9.20
C TYR A 89 -7.16 22.88 -8.46
N LEU A 90 -7.07 23.85 -7.55
CA LEU A 90 -8.22 24.37 -6.78
C LEU A 90 -9.20 25.16 -7.66
N GLN A 91 -8.72 25.78 -8.74
CA GLN A 91 -9.56 26.46 -9.73
C GLN A 91 -10.36 25.51 -10.64
N ARG A 92 -10.06 24.20 -10.63
CA ARG A 92 -10.77 23.22 -11.45
C ARG A 92 -12.01 22.70 -10.71
N PRO A 93 -13.08 22.33 -11.44
CA PRO A 93 -14.30 21.79 -10.81
C PRO A 93 -14.12 20.42 -10.19
N GLN A 94 -12.94 19.79 -10.38
CA GLN A 94 -12.64 18.46 -9.88
C GLN A 94 -11.98 18.54 -8.49
N MET A 95 -12.48 17.76 -7.54
CA MET A 95 -11.87 17.66 -6.23
C MET A 95 -10.43 17.15 -6.34
N LEU A 96 -9.47 17.86 -5.72
CA LEU A 96 -8.05 17.52 -5.76
C LEU A 96 -7.77 16.08 -5.29
N PHE A 97 -8.53 15.60 -4.30
CA PHE A 97 -8.45 14.21 -3.85
C PHE A 97 -8.76 13.21 -4.99
N LEU A 98 -9.80 13.47 -5.80
CA LEU A 98 -10.16 12.59 -6.93
C LEU A 98 -9.12 12.64 -8.06
N VAL A 99 -8.49 13.81 -8.28
CA VAL A 99 -7.39 13.92 -9.23
C VAL A 99 -6.20 13.07 -8.77
N ASN A 100 -5.80 13.18 -7.49
CA ASN A 100 -4.76 12.35 -6.91
C ASN A 100 -5.14 10.85 -7.02
N ALA A 101 -6.36 10.48 -6.64
CA ALA A 101 -6.85 9.10 -6.77
C ALA A 101 -6.70 8.56 -8.21
N SER A 102 -7.11 9.36 -9.22
CA SER A 102 -7.01 8.97 -10.62
C SER A 102 -5.56 8.75 -11.08
N ILE A 103 -4.64 9.62 -10.64
CA ILE A 103 -3.20 9.46 -10.89
C ILE A 103 -2.69 8.16 -10.24
N GLN A 104 -3.07 7.89 -8.99
CA GLN A 104 -2.62 6.70 -8.28
C GLN A 104 -3.23 5.40 -8.84
N ILE A 105 -4.45 5.43 -9.36
CA ILE A 105 -5.04 4.30 -10.10
C ILE A 105 -4.16 3.98 -11.33
N GLY A 106 -3.77 5.00 -12.11
CA GLY A 106 -2.87 4.82 -13.26
C GLY A 106 -1.51 4.21 -12.88
N ASN A 107 -0.94 4.66 -11.75
CA ASN A 107 0.30 4.11 -11.19
C ASN A 107 0.13 2.64 -10.78
N SER A 108 -0.94 2.32 -10.06
CA SER A 108 -1.19 0.96 -9.54
C SER A 108 -1.50 -0.02 -10.67
N LEU A 109 -2.27 0.37 -11.68
CA LEU A 109 -2.52 -0.44 -12.87
C LEU A 109 -1.23 -0.76 -13.62
N TYR A 110 -0.34 0.23 -13.79
CA TYR A 110 0.96 0.00 -14.41
C TYR A 110 1.80 -1.00 -13.61
N LYS A 111 1.90 -0.82 -12.30
CA LYS A 111 2.64 -1.73 -11.41
C LYS A 111 2.05 -3.14 -11.41
N MET A 112 0.72 -3.26 -11.41
CA MET A 112 0.04 -4.55 -11.46
C MET A 112 0.45 -5.33 -12.70
N ILE A 113 0.35 -4.72 -13.90
CA ILE A 113 0.60 -5.40 -15.18
C ILE A 113 2.10 -5.64 -15.40
N TYR A 114 2.95 -4.63 -15.18
CA TYR A 114 4.36 -4.67 -15.57
C TYR A 114 5.32 -5.06 -14.46
N ARG A 115 4.85 -5.26 -13.22
CA ARG A 115 5.69 -5.65 -12.09
C ARG A 115 5.15 -6.86 -11.37
N ILE A 116 3.92 -6.81 -10.86
CA ILE A 116 3.40 -7.85 -9.97
C ILE A 116 3.09 -9.13 -10.73
N ILE A 117 2.35 -9.03 -11.85
CA ILE A 117 2.03 -10.23 -12.66
C ILE A 117 3.31 -10.95 -13.11
N PRO A 118 4.34 -10.29 -13.69
CA PRO A 118 5.60 -10.97 -14.02
C PRO A 118 6.29 -11.63 -12.81
N ILE A 119 6.31 -10.97 -11.66
CA ILE A 119 6.89 -11.54 -10.44
C ILE A 119 6.13 -12.81 -10.03
N TRP A 120 4.80 -12.78 -10.02
CA TRP A 120 4.00 -13.95 -9.64
C TRP A 120 4.15 -15.11 -10.62
N VAL A 121 4.26 -14.84 -11.91
CA VAL A 121 4.56 -15.87 -12.92
C VAL A 121 5.94 -16.50 -12.65
N ILE A 122 6.94 -15.70 -12.34
CA ILE A 122 8.28 -16.19 -11.97
C ILE A 122 8.18 -17.10 -10.74
N TYR A 123 7.40 -16.73 -9.72
CA TYR A 123 7.25 -17.52 -8.49
C TYR A 123 6.57 -18.87 -8.72
N THR A 124 5.51 -18.92 -9.52
CA THR A 124 4.84 -20.19 -9.82
C THR A 124 5.79 -21.15 -10.52
N ILE A 125 6.66 -20.63 -11.40
CA ILE A 125 7.63 -21.45 -12.15
C ILE A 125 8.79 -21.93 -11.26
N PHE A 126 9.40 -21.04 -10.46
CA PHE A 126 10.61 -21.37 -9.70
C PHE A 126 10.34 -22.09 -8.38
N PHE A 127 9.23 -21.80 -7.71
CA PHE A 127 8.96 -22.33 -6.36
C PHE A 127 7.80 -23.33 -6.32
N ASN A 128 7.20 -23.70 -7.47
CA ASN A 128 6.05 -24.60 -7.58
C ASN A 128 4.90 -24.25 -6.62
N ILE A 129 4.68 -22.95 -6.41
CA ILE A 129 3.65 -22.47 -5.48
C ILE A 129 2.32 -22.39 -6.22
N ASN A 130 1.36 -23.20 -5.78
CA ASN A 130 -0.01 -23.15 -6.28
C ASN A 130 -0.79 -22.04 -5.58
N PHE A 131 -0.93 -20.86 -6.22
CA PHE A 131 -1.74 -19.74 -5.72
C PHE A 131 -3.26 -20.01 -5.79
N ILE A 132 -3.69 -21.07 -6.48
CA ILE A 132 -5.10 -21.30 -6.86
C ILE A 132 -5.91 -22.06 -5.79
N THR A 133 -5.33 -22.40 -4.65
CA THR A 133 -6.05 -23.18 -3.61
C THR A 133 -7.06 -22.36 -2.80
N VAL A 134 -7.27 -21.08 -3.14
CA VAL A 134 -8.11 -20.17 -2.33
C VAL A 134 -9.49 -20.02 -2.97
N ASN A 135 -10.23 -21.10 -3.07
CA ASN A 135 -11.64 -21.06 -3.47
C ASN A 135 -12.49 -20.29 -2.46
N GLY A 136 -13.24 -19.29 -2.91
CA GLY A 136 -14.19 -18.48 -2.11
C GLY A 136 -13.60 -17.31 -1.33
N VAL A 137 -12.33 -17.37 -0.90
CA VAL A 137 -11.68 -16.32 -0.11
C VAL A 137 -11.02 -15.26 -1.02
N PHE A 138 -10.83 -15.57 -2.29
CA PHE A 138 -10.19 -14.65 -3.25
C PHE A 138 -10.93 -13.31 -3.39
N LEU A 139 -12.26 -13.34 -3.39
CA LEU A 139 -13.07 -12.12 -3.46
C LEU A 139 -12.88 -11.24 -2.22
N LEU A 140 -12.81 -11.86 -1.02
CA LEU A 140 -12.55 -11.14 0.23
C LEU A 140 -11.14 -10.54 0.26
N ALA A 141 -10.17 -11.24 -0.31
CA ALA A 141 -8.81 -10.73 -0.45
C ALA A 141 -8.73 -9.51 -1.39
N ILE A 142 -9.43 -9.55 -2.52
CA ILE A 142 -9.52 -8.41 -3.43
C ILE A 142 -10.20 -7.22 -2.72
N LEU A 143 -11.30 -7.45 -2.00
CA LEU A 143 -11.99 -6.42 -1.24
C LEU A 143 -11.09 -5.81 -0.17
N SER A 144 -10.36 -6.63 0.58
CA SER A 144 -9.36 -6.19 1.55
C SER A 144 -8.24 -5.37 0.90
N LEU A 145 -7.76 -5.78 -0.27
CA LEU A 145 -6.76 -5.04 -1.04
C LEU A 145 -7.30 -3.67 -1.50
N CYS A 146 -8.56 -3.61 -1.93
CA CYS A 146 -9.20 -2.34 -2.27
C CYS A 146 -9.30 -1.41 -1.05
N PHE A 147 -9.67 -1.94 0.12
CA PHE A 147 -9.70 -1.15 1.35
C PHE A 147 -8.30 -0.66 1.76
N SER A 148 -7.29 -1.51 1.69
CA SER A 148 -5.89 -1.13 1.94
C SER A 148 -5.43 -0.04 0.97
N TRP A 149 -5.80 -0.14 -0.29
CA TRP A 149 -5.46 0.85 -1.31
C TRP A 149 -6.13 2.20 -1.02
N ILE A 150 -7.42 2.22 -0.69
CA ILE A 150 -8.14 3.45 -0.31
C ILE A 150 -7.53 4.05 0.95
N LEU A 151 -7.30 3.25 1.98
CA LEU A 151 -6.71 3.69 3.24
C LEU A 151 -5.31 4.31 3.03
N SER A 152 -4.46 3.65 2.22
CA SER A 152 -3.12 4.15 1.91
C SER A 152 -3.16 5.45 1.10
N LEU A 153 -4.12 5.60 0.18
CA LEU A 153 -4.33 6.84 -0.57
C LEU A 153 -4.69 8.00 0.37
N ILE A 154 -5.62 7.78 1.30
CA ILE A 154 -6.07 8.80 2.26
C ILE A 154 -4.91 9.24 3.15
N ILE A 155 -4.20 8.28 3.76
CA ILE A 155 -3.06 8.57 4.63
C ILE A 155 -1.95 9.30 3.86
N GLY A 156 -1.62 8.85 2.65
CA GLY A 156 -0.64 9.51 1.80
C GLY A 156 -1.05 10.93 1.43
N HIS A 157 -2.32 11.16 1.12
CA HIS A 157 -2.85 12.49 0.83
C HIS A 157 -2.72 13.43 2.05
N ILE A 158 -3.04 12.93 3.26
CA ILE A 158 -2.88 13.67 4.52
C ILE A 158 -1.41 14.06 4.74
N ILE A 159 -0.48 13.11 4.61
CA ILE A 159 0.96 13.35 4.78
C ILE A 159 1.42 14.44 3.82
N GLY A 160 0.98 14.37 2.56
CA GLY A 160 1.32 15.37 1.55
C GLY A 160 0.71 16.74 1.84
N LEU A 161 -0.53 16.83 2.34
CA LEU A 161 -1.14 18.08 2.78
C LEU A 161 -0.39 18.73 3.95
N LEU A 162 0.17 17.91 4.83
CA LEU A 162 0.94 18.38 5.97
C LEU A 162 2.39 18.78 5.61
N SER A 163 2.83 18.57 4.37
CA SER A 163 4.22 18.82 3.96
C SER A 163 4.76 20.21 4.30
N PRO A 164 3.99 21.32 4.23
CA PRO A 164 4.48 22.65 4.63
C PRO A 164 4.81 22.79 6.12
N TYR A 165 4.26 21.89 6.94
CA TYR A 165 4.47 21.89 8.40
C TYR A 165 5.51 20.86 8.84
N LEU A 166 5.99 20.02 7.92
CA LEU A 166 6.98 18.99 8.20
C LEU A 166 8.39 19.52 7.91
N ILE A 167 9.33 19.26 8.81
CA ILE A 167 10.74 19.59 8.60
C ILE A 167 11.29 18.85 7.37
N SER A 168 10.89 17.58 7.22
CA SER A 168 11.26 16.74 6.08
C SER A 168 10.18 15.71 5.79
N ILE A 169 9.63 15.78 4.59
CA ILE A 169 8.67 14.76 4.14
C ILE A 169 9.33 13.39 4.00
N ASN A 170 10.60 13.35 3.60
CA ASN A 170 11.34 12.09 3.45
C ASN A 170 11.60 11.44 4.81
N GLY A 171 11.92 12.22 5.85
CA GLY A 171 12.04 11.71 7.21
C GLY A 171 10.72 11.11 7.71
N THR A 172 9.60 11.80 7.49
CA THR A 172 8.27 11.31 7.86
C THR A 172 7.91 10.03 7.10
N LYS A 173 8.20 9.97 5.79
CA LYS A 173 7.98 8.75 5.00
C LYS A 173 8.82 7.57 5.51
N SER A 174 10.08 7.81 5.84
CA SER A 174 10.97 6.77 6.38
C SER A 174 10.47 6.23 7.72
N LEU A 175 10.00 7.11 8.59
CA LEU A 175 9.42 6.75 9.88
C LEU A 175 8.16 5.88 9.71
N ILE A 176 7.23 6.32 8.88
CA ILE A 176 5.99 5.57 8.57
C ILE A 176 6.31 4.25 7.88
N SER A 177 7.30 4.22 6.98
CA SER A 177 7.76 2.98 6.33
C SER A 177 8.28 1.98 7.37
N GLY A 178 9.08 2.43 8.35
CA GLY A 178 9.54 1.59 9.44
C GLY A 178 8.41 1.04 10.30
N LEU A 179 7.42 1.88 10.63
CA LEU A 179 6.23 1.43 11.38
C LEU A 179 5.41 0.40 10.61
N ILE A 180 5.20 0.59 9.31
CA ILE A 180 4.50 -0.39 8.46
C ILE A 180 5.31 -1.69 8.36
N LEU A 181 6.62 -1.59 8.24
CA LEU A 181 7.49 -2.76 8.15
C LEU A 181 7.42 -3.64 9.40
N LEU A 182 7.43 -3.01 10.58
CA LEU A 182 7.41 -3.69 11.87
C LEU A 182 5.97 -4.04 12.30
N LEU A 183 5.07 -3.07 12.32
CA LEU A 183 3.72 -3.23 12.87
C LEU A 183 2.67 -3.60 11.81
N GLY A 184 2.99 -3.47 10.54
CA GLY A 184 2.11 -3.84 9.42
C GLY A 184 2.38 -5.23 8.85
N GLY A 185 3.30 -6.01 9.44
CA GLY A 185 3.62 -7.35 8.96
C GLY A 185 4.41 -7.39 7.66
N GLY A 186 5.18 -6.33 7.35
CA GLY A 186 5.90 -6.22 6.07
C GLY A 186 7.06 -7.19 5.90
N VAL A 187 7.72 -7.54 7.01
CA VAL A 187 8.86 -8.48 7.03
C VAL A 187 8.47 -9.80 7.67
N LEU A 188 7.86 -9.73 8.85
CA LEU A 188 7.45 -10.88 9.62
C LEU A 188 5.93 -10.94 9.69
N PRO A 189 5.30 -12.09 9.38
CA PRO A 189 3.88 -12.27 9.62
C PRO A 189 3.55 -12.03 11.09
N ILE A 190 2.44 -11.36 11.35
CA ILE A 190 1.99 -11.09 12.73
C ILE A 190 1.65 -12.39 13.48
N ASP A 191 1.43 -13.45 12.71
CA ASP A 191 1.21 -14.81 13.23
C ASP A 191 2.29 -15.27 14.22
N ILE A 192 3.53 -14.82 14.04
CA ILE A 192 4.72 -15.23 14.81
C ILE A 192 4.93 -14.34 16.04
N TYR A 193 4.20 -13.24 16.16
CA TYR A 193 4.39 -12.30 17.28
C TYR A 193 3.94 -12.91 18.60
N PRO A 194 4.58 -12.53 19.74
CA PRO A 194 4.08 -12.90 21.08
C PRO A 194 2.64 -12.43 21.27
N GLU A 195 1.82 -13.23 21.96
CA GLU A 195 0.38 -12.98 22.12
C GLU A 195 0.03 -11.55 22.61
N PRO A 196 0.69 -10.96 23.62
CA PRO A 196 0.37 -9.60 24.05
C PRO A 196 0.59 -8.55 22.95
N LEU A 197 1.66 -8.69 22.19
CA LEU A 197 1.98 -7.78 21.07
C LEU A 197 1.01 -7.97 19.92
N LYS A 198 0.68 -9.20 19.58
CA LYS A 198 -0.27 -9.55 18.52
C LYS A 198 -1.64 -8.88 18.72
N LEU A 199 -2.19 -8.96 19.94
CA LEU A 199 -3.49 -8.37 20.27
C LEU A 199 -3.54 -6.84 20.09
N ILE A 200 -2.42 -6.17 20.39
CA ILE A 200 -2.30 -4.71 20.18
C ILE A 200 -2.14 -4.38 18.70
N VAL A 201 -1.21 -5.06 18.05
CA VAL A 201 -0.83 -4.77 16.66
C VAL A 201 -1.99 -5.00 15.71
N LEU A 202 -2.79 -6.06 15.90
CA LEU A 202 -3.96 -6.36 15.04
C LEU A 202 -5.03 -5.25 15.02
N LYS A 203 -5.02 -4.34 16.00
CA LYS A 203 -5.94 -3.19 16.05
C LYS A 203 -5.38 -1.93 15.39
N LEU A 204 -4.10 -1.90 15.03
CA LEU A 204 -3.44 -0.71 14.48
C LEU A 204 -3.76 -0.50 12.99
N PRO A 205 -3.72 0.74 12.49
CA PRO A 205 -3.96 1.03 11.08
C PRO A 205 -2.90 0.44 10.15
N PHE A 206 -1.69 0.19 10.63
CA PHE A 206 -0.59 -0.37 9.84
C PHE A 206 -0.89 -1.79 9.35
N VAL A 207 -1.56 -2.59 10.18
CA VAL A 207 -2.03 -3.94 9.85
C VAL A 207 -3.08 -3.91 8.74
N ALA A 208 -3.97 -2.92 8.80
CA ALA A 208 -5.00 -2.71 7.80
C ALA A 208 -4.44 -2.35 6.42
N LEU A 209 -3.22 -1.82 6.35
CA LEU A 209 -2.56 -1.47 5.10
C LEU A 209 -1.95 -2.70 4.39
N GLN A 210 -1.26 -3.57 5.11
CA GLN A 210 -0.42 -4.60 4.48
C GLN A 210 -0.72 -6.02 4.92
N TYR A 211 -0.93 -6.25 6.23
CA TYR A 211 -1.11 -7.60 6.76
C TYR A 211 -2.40 -8.25 6.28
N PHE A 212 -3.56 -7.60 6.45
CA PHE A 212 -4.84 -8.24 6.16
C PHE A 212 -4.97 -8.77 4.72
N PRO A 213 -4.71 -8.01 3.65
CA PRO A 213 -4.84 -8.57 2.30
C PRO A 213 -3.85 -9.71 2.04
N SER A 214 -2.64 -9.64 2.59
CA SER A 214 -1.62 -10.69 2.42
C SER A 214 -1.96 -11.94 3.21
N ALA A 215 -2.46 -11.79 4.44
CA ALA A 215 -2.87 -12.90 5.31
C ALA A 215 -4.12 -13.62 4.77
N ILE A 216 -5.10 -12.88 4.24
CA ILE A 216 -6.28 -13.48 3.60
C ILE A 216 -5.85 -14.28 2.37
N LEU A 217 -4.95 -13.74 1.52
CA LEU A 217 -4.43 -14.44 0.33
C LEU A 217 -3.60 -15.69 0.68
N SER A 218 -2.87 -15.67 1.79
CA SER A 218 -2.08 -16.82 2.25
C SER A 218 -2.91 -17.87 3.01
N GLY A 219 -4.19 -17.59 3.29
CA GLY A 219 -5.07 -18.50 4.03
C GLY A 219 -4.80 -18.51 5.54
N SER A 220 -4.27 -17.44 6.12
CA SER A 220 -4.11 -17.32 7.58
C SER A 220 -5.46 -17.40 8.29
N GLN A 221 -5.52 -18.18 9.39
CA GLN A 221 -6.73 -18.41 10.17
C GLN A 221 -6.73 -17.68 11.53
N LEU A 222 -5.79 -16.78 11.76
CA LEU A 222 -5.68 -16.04 13.04
C LEU A 222 -6.89 -15.18 13.38
N PHE A 223 -7.66 -14.80 12.37
CA PHE A 223 -8.82 -13.91 12.53
C PHE A 223 -9.92 -14.25 11.54
N SER A 224 -11.15 -13.88 11.88
CA SER A 224 -12.23 -13.91 10.91
C SER A 224 -11.99 -12.86 9.82
N TYR A 225 -12.10 -13.25 8.56
CA TYR A 225 -11.90 -12.34 7.42
C TYR A 225 -12.88 -11.16 7.46
N THR A 226 -14.07 -11.37 7.99
CA THR A 226 -15.08 -10.30 8.19
C THR A 226 -14.63 -9.28 9.22
N THR A 227 -13.99 -9.70 10.32
CA THR A 227 -13.44 -8.76 11.32
C THR A 227 -12.29 -7.94 10.76
N ALA A 228 -11.43 -8.52 9.92
CA ALA A 228 -10.38 -7.77 9.22
C ALA A 228 -10.95 -6.67 8.32
N LEU A 229 -11.98 -6.99 7.53
CA LEU A 229 -12.66 -6.01 6.67
C LEU A 229 -13.35 -4.91 7.48
N LEU A 230 -13.97 -5.24 8.61
CA LEU A 230 -14.56 -4.25 9.51
C LEU A 230 -13.52 -3.31 10.10
N ILE A 231 -12.38 -3.83 10.54
CA ILE A 231 -11.28 -3.00 11.07
C ILE A 231 -10.76 -2.06 9.97
N GLN A 232 -10.56 -2.56 8.75
CA GLN A 232 -10.14 -1.72 7.61
C GLN A 232 -11.16 -0.62 7.33
N PHE A 233 -12.44 -0.95 7.31
CA PHE A 233 -13.51 0.01 7.08
C PHE A 233 -13.57 1.08 8.18
N CYS A 234 -13.46 0.70 9.45
CA CYS A 234 -13.39 1.66 10.56
C CYS A 234 -12.20 2.61 10.43
N TRP A 235 -11.01 2.11 10.05
CA TRP A 235 -9.85 2.96 9.82
C TRP A 235 -10.01 3.89 8.61
N ILE A 236 -10.67 3.44 7.55
CA ILE A 236 -11.00 4.31 6.40
C ILE A 236 -11.89 5.47 6.86
N LEU A 237 -12.97 5.20 7.61
CA LEU A 237 -13.85 6.24 8.12
C LEU A 237 -13.11 7.22 9.04
N PHE A 238 -12.28 6.71 9.95
CA PHE A 238 -11.48 7.54 10.84
C PHE A 238 -10.55 8.48 10.06
N PHE A 239 -9.78 7.96 9.11
CA PHE A 239 -8.85 8.79 8.35
C PHE A 239 -9.56 9.70 7.34
N LEU A 240 -10.76 9.38 6.86
CA LEU A 240 -11.59 10.31 6.09
C LEU A 240 -12.02 11.51 6.93
N LEU A 241 -12.40 11.32 8.18
CA LEU A 241 -12.70 12.41 9.10
C LEU A 241 -11.47 13.29 9.34
N VAL A 242 -10.33 12.67 9.59
CA VAL A 242 -9.05 13.38 9.77
C VAL A 242 -8.70 14.18 8.50
N LEU A 243 -8.85 13.56 7.33
CA LEU A 243 -8.61 14.24 6.04
C LEU A 243 -9.50 15.47 5.89
N PHE A 244 -10.79 15.34 6.16
CA PHE A 244 -11.73 16.45 6.04
C PHE A 244 -11.34 17.65 6.94
N ILE A 245 -10.94 17.37 8.19
CA ILE A 245 -10.51 18.40 9.15
C ILE A 245 -9.23 19.08 8.68
N ILE A 246 -8.23 18.32 8.26
CA ILE A 246 -6.93 18.83 7.83
C ILE A 246 -7.08 19.63 6.53
N GLN A 247 -7.84 19.11 5.57
CA GLN A 247 -8.05 19.76 4.28
C GLN A 247 -8.69 21.13 4.44
N LYS A 248 -9.71 21.25 5.30
CA LYS A 248 -10.35 22.53 5.60
C LYS A 248 -9.36 23.55 6.19
N ARG A 249 -8.50 23.12 7.13
CA ARG A 249 -7.49 23.98 7.75
C ARG A 249 -6.37 24.42 6.80
N VAL A 250 -5.91 23.49 5.96
CA VAL A 250 -4.81 23.77 5.03
C VAL A 250 -5.28 24.70 3.91
N TYR A 251 -6.45 24.46 3.34
CA TYR A 251 -6.96 25.28 2.23
C TYR A 251 -7.23 26.72 2.67
N SER A 252 -7.83 26.93 3.85
CA SER A 252 -8.03 28.30 4.36
C SER A 252 -6.73 29.09 4.56
N LYS A 253 -5.62 28.43 4.87
CA LYS A 253 -4.31 29.09 4.99
C LYS A 253 -3.66 29.35 3.62
N LEU A 254 -3.86 28.48 2.65
CA LEU A 254 -3.32 28.66 1.29
C LEU A 254 -4.02 29.81 0.55
N GLU A 255 -5.31 30.03 0.78
CA GLU A 255 -6.06 31.17 0.25
C GLU A 255 -5.50 32.49 0.77
N ILE A 256 -5.08 32.58 2.04
CA ILE A 256 -4.51 33.79 2.66
C ILE A 256 -3.11 34.10 2.12
N MET A 257 -2.34 33.05 1.71
CA MET A 257 -0.97 33.24 1.18
C MET A 257 -0.94 33.52 -0.33
N GLY A 258 -2.04 33.31 -1.05
CA GLY A 258 -2.15 33.48 -2.50
C GLY A 258 -3.02 34.64 -2.95
N GLY A 259 -3.55 35.46 -2.01
CA GLY A 259 -4.38 36.63 -2.28
C GLY A 259 -3.57 37.93 -2.24
#